data_fd8e664befda587c188cb99d823c636c
#
_entry.id   fd8e664befda587c188cb99d823c636c
#
_cell.length_a   1.000
_cell.length_b   1.000
_cell.length_c   1.000
_cell.angle_alpha   90.00
_cell.angle_beta   90.00
_cell.angle_gamma   90.00
#
_symmetry.space_group_name_H-M   'P 1'
#
loop_
_entity.id
_entity.type
_entity.pdbx_description
1 polymer ?
#
loop_
_entity_poly.entity_id
_entity_poly.type
_entity_poly.pdbx_seq_one_letter_code
_entity_poly.pdbx_strand_id
1 'polypeptide(L)'
;SIKFTSTLAISIAVTSILLLILWVLYLRKRRFKVQLNMMNLKLDNVRNRISPHFMFNVLNNRIIKSDAKETNELTELAQLIRANLDMSSTLGVELQKELEFVQQYVRVESYLMGDDFNFNIDIAPDVDASSVRIPSMFIQIMTENSIKHALRNKEGIKLLSITVRHEHNNTVIRVTDNGPGFNPVTLRCKTGMNIISQTIAVINLHNKDKIRFDIHNIYSSDGKQIKGCEAMLKVPDGVKIE
;
A
#
# COMPACT_ATOMS: atom_id res chain seq x y z
N SER A 1 -43.48 45.33 28.00
CA SER A 1 -43.60 44.73 26.62
C SER A 1 -42.28 44.70 25.85
N ILE A 2 -41.49 45.76 25.84
CA ILE A 2 -40.22 45.88 25.05
C ILE A 2 -39.18 44.85 25.48
N LYS A 3 -39.00 44.56 26.77
CA LYS A 3 -38.07 43.55 27.26
C LYS A 3 -38.45 42.13 26.82
N PHE A 4 -39.74 41.81 26.76
CA PHE A 4 -40.23 40.50 26.32
C PHE A 4 -40.01 40.28 24.81
N THR A 5 -40.23 41.30 24.00
CA THR A 5 -40.01 41.23 22.56
C THR A 5 -38.51 41.08 22.22
N SER A 6 -37.62 41.74 22.96
CA SER A 6 -36.19 41.61 22.77
C SER A 6 -35.65 40.24 23.19
N THR A 7 -36.12 39.65 24.28
CA THR A 7 -35.71 38.29 24.70
C THR A 7 -36.22 37.24 23.73
N LEU A 8 -37.42 37.37 23.19
CA LEU A 8 -37.97 36.49 22.19
C LEU A 8 -37.14 36.55 20.88
N ALA A 9 -36.79 37.73 20.42
CA ALA A 9 -35.97 37.93 19.23
C ALA A 9 -34.57 37.33 19.39
N ILE A 10 -33.93 37.46 20.54
CA ILE A 10 -32.63 36.84 20.84
C ILE A 10 -32.74 35.30 20.84
N SER A 11 -33.80 34.76 21.47
CA SER A 11 -34.03 33.31 21.48
C SER A 11 -34.20 32.75 20.07
N ILE A 12 -34.98 33.42 19.22
CA ILE A 12 -35.16 33.01 17.81
C ILE A 12 -33.83 33.09 17.03
N ALA A 13 -33.03 34.12 17.24
CA ALA A 13 -31.73 34.27 16.60
C ALA A 13 -30.76 33.14 17.00
N VAL A 14 -30.69 32.83 18.30
CA VAL A 14 -29.83 31.74 18.81
C VAL A 14 -30.26 30.39 18.27
N THR A 15 -31.55 30.08 18.27
CA THR A 15 -32.07 28.81 17.72
C THR A 15 -31.80 28.70 16.21
N SER A 16 -31.95 29.79 15.46
CA SER A 16 -31.64 29.82 14.02
C SER A 16 -30.16 29.57 13.74
N ILE A 17 -29.25 30.15 14.52
CA ILE A 17 -27.81 29.93 14.43
C ILE A 17 -27.46 28.47 14.75
N LEU A 18 -28.04 27.89 15.80
CA LEU A 18 -27.83 26.47 16.14
C LEU A 18 -28.29 25.53 15.04
N LEU A 19 -29.46 25.79 14.46
CA LEU A 19 -29.96 25.00 13.33
C LEU A 19 -29.04 25.11 12.09
N LEU A 20 -28.53 26.31 11.82
CA LEU A 20 -27.59 26.54 10.74
C LEU A 20 -26.28 25.74 10.96
N ILE A 21 -25.75 25.77 12.17
CA ILE A 21 -24.52 25.00 12.52
C ILE A 21 -24.79 23.52 12.36
N LEU A 22 -25.89 22.98 12.87
CA LEU A 22 -26.27 21.58 12.73
C LEU A 22 -26.42 21.19 11.25
N TRP A 23 -27.04 22.03 10.44
CA TRP A 23 -27.20 21.82 9.00
C TRP A 23 -25.85 21.81 8.28
N VAL A 24 -24.94 22.74 8.60
CA VAL A 24 -23.58 22.78 8.03
C VAL A 24 -22.80 21.51 8.42
N LEU A 25 -22.89 21.08 9.68
CA LEU A 25 -22.25 19.85 10.15
C LEU A 25 -22.81 18.61 9.43
N TYR A 26 -24.14 18.55 9.25
CA TYR A 26 -24.80 17.51 8.49
C TYR A 26 -24.32 17.47 7.03
N LEU A 27 -24.24 18.61 6.35
CA LEU A 27 -23.75 18.70 4.98
C LEU A 27 -22.27 18.29 4.87
N ARG A 28 -21.43 18.69 5.84
CA ARG A 28 -20.02 18.24 5.89
C ARG A 28 -19.93 16.73 6.03
N LYS A 29 -20.70 16.13 6.94
CA LYS A 29 -20.75 14.67 7.14
C LYS A 29 -21.23 13.94 5.87
N ARG A 30 -22.26 14.48 5.22
CA ARG A 30 -22.79 13.91 3.96
C ARG A 30 -21.78 13.99 2.83
N ARG A 31 -21.12 15.13 2.62
CA ARG A 31 -20.05 15.28 1.61
C ARG A 31 -18.90 14.32 1.85
N PHE A 32 -18.46 14.20 3.10
CA PHE A 32 -17.42 13.28 3.50
C PHE A 32 -17.78 11.82 3.16
N LYS A 33 -19.01 11.38 3.50
CA LYS A 33 -19.49 10.03 3.17
C LYS A 33 -19.53 9.78 1.65
N VAL A 34 -19.94 10.76 0.87
CA VAL A 34 -19.96 10.65 -0.61
C VAL A 34 -18.54 10.55 -1.17
N GLN A 35 -17.61 11.36 -0.66
CA GLN A 35 -16.19 11.28 -1.07
C GLN A 35 -15.58 9.94 -0.74
N LEU A 36 -15.87 9.38 0.45
CA LEU A 36 -15.42 8.06 0.86
C LEU A 36 -15.94 6.97 -0.08
N ASN A 37 -17.24 7.00 -0.37
CA ASN A 37 -17.84 6.02 -1.29
C ASN A 37 -17.24 6.12 -2.70
N MET A 38 -17.02 7.33 -3.22
CA MET A 38 -16.38 7.53 -4.51
C MET A 38 -14.93 7.03 -4.53
N MET A 39 -14.22 7.18 -3.42
CA MET A 39 -12.84 6.71 -3.28
C MET A 39 -12.79 5.19 -3.24
N ASN A 40 -13.70 4.55 -2.50
CA ASN A 40 -13.83 3.08 -2.48
C ASN A 40 -14.17 2.53 -3.88
N LEU A 41 -15.13 3.13 -4.59
CA LEU A 41 -15.46 2.75 -5.97
C LEU A 41 -14.28 2.91 -6.94
N LYS A 42 -13.44 3.93 -6.76
CA LYS A 42 -12.21 4.10 -7.57
C LYS A 42 -11.19 3.00 -7.26
N LEU A 43 -11.02 2.65 -5.99
CA LEU A 43 -10.14 1.54 -5.58
C LEU A 43 -10.63 0.21 -6.16
N ASP A 44 -11.91 -0.09 -6.07
CA ASP A 44 -12.50 -1.29 -6.64
C ASP A 44 -12.33 -1.37 -8.16
N ASN A 45 -12.51 -0.25 -8.88
CA ASN A 45 -12.28 -0.19 -10.33
C ASN A 45 -10.81 -0.41 -10.73
N VAL A 46 -9.86 0.07 -9.92
CA VAL A 46 -8.43 -0.16 -10.17
C VAL A 46 -8.03 -1.61 -9.88
N ARG A 47 -8.58 -2.19 -8.81
CA ARG A 47 -8.36 -3.58 -8.41
C ARG A 47 -8.97 -4.58 -9.40
N ASN A 48 -10.15 -4.29 -9.97
CA ASN A 48 -10.90 -5.18 -10.86
C ASN A 48 -10.52 -5.09 -12.35
N ARG A 49 -9.46 -4.37 -12.74
CA ARG A 49 -9.07 -4.20 -14.16
C ARG A 49 -8.60 -5.49 -14.85
N ILE A 50 -8.27 -6.53 -14.10
CA ILE A 50 -7.95 -7.84 -14.65
C ILE A 50 -8.99 -8.82 -14.11
N SER A 51 -9.77 -9.45 -14.99
CA SER A 51 -10.71 -10.50 -14.57
C SER A 51 -9.92 -11.70 -14.02
N PRO A 52 -9.99 -11.95 -12.71
CA PRO A 52 -9.27 -13.06 -12.08
C PRO A 52 -9.62 -14.40 -12.72
N HIS A 53 -10.91 -14.58 -12.97
CA HIS A 53 -11.46 -15.80 -13.55
C HIS A 53 -10.93 -16.10 -14.97
N PHE A 54 -10.73 -15.06 -15.79
CA PHE A 54 -10.14 -15.23 -17.13
C PHE A 54 -8.69 -15.69 -17.05
N MET A 55 -7.90 -15.08 -16.17
CA MET A 55 -6.49 -15.46 -16.01
C MET A 55 -6.34 -16.88 -15.45
N PHE A 56 -7.18 -17.27 -14.48
CA PHE A 56 -7.20 -18.64 -13.97
C PHE A 56 -7.58 -19.66 -15.05
N ASN A 57 -8.55 -19.37 -15.89
CA ASN A 57 -8.93 -20.27 -16.96
C ASN A 57 -7.83 -20.46 -18.01
N VAL A 58 -7.12 -19.37 -18.35
CA VAL A 58 -5.97 -19.45 -19.29
C VAL A 58 -4.83 -20.27 -18.69
N LEU A 59 -4.51 -20.06 -17.41
CA LEU A 59 -3.47 -20.79 -16.71
C LEU A 59 -3.82 -22.27 -16.52
N ASN A 60 -5.01 -22.59 -16.06
CA ASN A 60 -5.46 -23.98 -15.90
C ASN A 60 -5.45 -24.74 -17.21
N ASN A 61 -5.85 -24.11 -18.32
CA ASN A 61 -5.80 -24.73 -19.65
C ASN A 61 -4.36 -24.99 -20.13
N ARG A 62 -3.39 -24.21 -19.69
CA ARG A 62 -1.97 -24.44 -19.95
C ARG A 62 -1.40 -25.53 -19.06
N ILE A 63 -1.71 -25.53 -17.77
CA ILE A 63 -1.27 -26.57 -16.81
C ILE A 63 -1.67 -27.97 -17.27
N ILE A 64 -2.91 -28.14 -17.79
CA ILE A 64 -3.40 -29.43 -18.28
C ILE A 64 -2.64 -29.95 -19.51
N LYS A 65 -1.98 -29.07 -20.26
CA LYS A 65 -1.25 -29.39 -21.51
C LYS A 65 0.27 -29.43 -21.37
N SER A 66 0.79 -29.23 -20.17
CA SER A 66 2.21 -29.04 -19.90
C SER A 66 2.87 -30.28 -19.32
N ASP A 67 4.17 -30.42 -19.49
CA ASP A 67 5.02 -31.47 -18.87
C ASP A 67 5.12 -31.21 -17.35
N ALA A 68 5.56 -32.24 -16.59
CA ALA A 68 5.55 -32.17 -15.11
C ALA A 68 6.35 -30.99 -14.51
N LYS A 69 7.43 -30.55 -15.15
CA LYS A 69 8.23 -29.39 -14.70
C LYS A 69 7.52 -28.07 -14.99
N GLU A 70 6.99 -27.90 -16.20
CA GLU A 70 6.17 -26.74 -16.59
C GLU A 70 4.90 -26.66 -15.75
N THR A 71 4.32 -27.79 -15.38
CA THR A 71 3.12 -27.88 -14.53
C THR A 71 3.39 -27.27 -13.15
N ASN A 72 4.54 -27.53 -12.53
CA ASN A 72 4.90 -26.96 -11.23
C ASN A 72 5.08 -25.43 -11.30
N GLU A 73 5.81 -24.93 -12.30
CA GLU A 73 6.02 -23.49 -12.51
C GLU A 73 4.70 -22.73 -12.76
N LEU A 74 3.81 -23.31 -13.58
CA LEU A 74 2.49 -22.74 -13.84
C LEU A 74 1.58 -22.78 -12.61
N THR A 75 1.70 -23.81 -11.78
CA THR A 75 0.94 -23.93 -10.53
C THR A 75 1.39 -22.88 -9.52
N GLU A 76 2.71 -22.68 -9.36
CA GLU A 76 3.27 -21.61 -8.53
C GLU A 76 2.78 -20.23 -9.01
N LEU A 77 2.80 -19.99 -10.32
CA LEU A 77 2.29 -18.74 -10.90
C LEU A 77 0.79 -18.55 -10.66
N ALA A 78 -0.02 -19.61 -10.79
CA ALA A 78 -1.46 -19.57 -10.51
C ALA A 78 -1.73 -19.24 -9.03
N GLN A 79 -0.94 -19.80 -8.10
CA GLN A 79 -1.04 -19.49 -6.68
C GLN A 79 -0.68 -18.03 -6.37
N LEU A 80 0.40 -17.51 -6.99
CA LEU A 80 0.78 -16.10 -6.87
C LEU A 80 -0.32 -15.16 -7.38
N ILE A 81 -0.92 -15.47 -8.52
CA ILE A 81 -2.02 -14.66 -9.06
C ILE A 81 -3.21 -14.67 -8.10
N ARG A 82 -3.57 -15.83 -7.55
CA ARG A 82 -4.67 -15.94 -6.57
C ARG A 82 -4.37 -15.11 -5.32
N ALA A 83 -3.20 -15.26 -4.72
CA ALA A 83 -2.80 -14.51 -3.53
C ALA A 83 -2.80 -12.99 -3.78
N ASN A 84 -2.34 -12.56 -4.97
CA ASN A 84 -2.39 -11.15 -5.38
C ASN A 84 -3.83 -10.62 -5.42
N LEU A 85 -4.75 -11.39 -5.99
CA LEU A 85 -6.15 -11.01 -6.12
C LEU A 85 -6.85 -10.94 -4.76
N ASP A 86 -6.60 -11.90 -3.88
CA ASP A 86 -7.14 -11.93 -2.53
C ASP A 86 -6.66 -10.71 -1.74
N MET A 87 -5.36 -10.38 -1.77
CA MET A 87 -4.81 -9.19 -1.13
C MET A 87 -5.34 -7.89 -1.74
N SER A 88 -5.52 -7.83 -3.07
CA SER A 88 -6.01 -6.63 -3.74
C SER A 88 -7.47 -6.30 -3.40
N SER A 89 -8.24 -7.26 -2.89
CA SER A 89 -9.64 -7.09 -2.51
C SER A 89 -9.84 -6.44 -1.14
N THR A 90 -8.79 -6.33 -0.31
CA THR A 90 -8.86 -5.81 1.06
C THR A 90 -8.07 -4.52 1.23
N LEU A 91 -8.46 -3.66 2.19
CA LEU A 91 -7.70 -2.45 2.53
C LEU A 91 -6.42 -2.77 3.28
N GLY A 92 -6.42 -3.85 4.06
CA GLY A 92 -5.28 -4.26 4.86
C GLY A 92 -5.12 -5.76 4.95
N VAL A 93 -3.88 -6.17 5.12
CA VAL A 93 -3.45 -7.56 5.21
C VAL A 93 -2.50 -7.74 6.40
N GLU A 94 -2.40 -8.97 6.91
CA GLU A 94 -1.36 -9.32 7.87
C GLU A 94 0.01 -9.17 7.21
N LEU A 95 0.94 -8.54 7.92
CA LEU A 95 2.31 -8.31 7.44
C LEU A 95 2.97 -9.64 7.00
N GLN A 96 2.77 -10.71 7.76
CA GLN A 96 3.31 -12.02 7.44
C GLN A 96 2.84 -12.51 6.07
N LYS A 97 1.55 -12.40 5.75
CA LYS A 97 1.00 -12.85 4.46
C LYS A 97 1.58 -12.08 3.28
N GLU A 98 1.77 -10.78 3.44
CA GLU A 98 2.37 -9.98 2.36
C GLU A 98 3.85 -10.28 2.18
N LEU A 99 4.59 -10.53 3.27
CA LEU A 99 5.99 -10.96 3.20
C LEU A 99 6.13 -12.34 2.54
N GLU A 100 5.27 -13.31 2.88
CA GLU A 100 5.25 -14.63 2.24
C GLU A 100 4.98 -14.51 0.73
N PHE A 101 4.01 -13.69 0.34
CA PHE A 101 3.76 -13.42 -1.07
C PHE A 101 4.98 -12.83 -1.78
N VAL A 102 5.61 -11.82 -1.17
CA VAL A 102 6.78 -11.16 -1.75
C VAL A 102 7.97 -12.12 -1.87
N GLN A 103 8.17 -13.00 -0.92
CA GLN A 103 9.21 -14.05 -1.02
C GLN A 103 8.98 -14.95 -2.23
N GLN A 104 7.73 -15.41 -2.44
CA GLN A 104 7.39 -16.23 -3.61
C GLN A 104 7.57 -15.46 -4.92
N TYR A 105 7.12 -14.21 -4.96
CA TYR A 105 7.27 -13.35 -6.13
C TYR A 105 8.75 -13.13 -6.48
N VAL A 106 9.57 -12.76 -5.50
CA VAL A 106 11.01 -12.53 -5.69
C VAL A 106 11.72 -13.81 -6.12
N ARG A 107 11.33 -14.98 -5.61
CA ARG A 107 11.86 -16.26 -6.03
C ARG A 107 11.63 -16.50 -7.52
N VAL A 108 10.45 -16.21 -8.05
CA VAL A 108 10.16 -16.33 -9.50
C VAL A 108 10.97 -15.32 -10.30
N GLU A 109 11.04 -14.05 -9.87
CA GLU A 109 11.81 -13.02 -10.58
C GLU A 109 13.33 -13.26 -10.51
N SER A 110 13.84 -13.90 -9.46
CA SER A 110 15.28 -14.17 -9.28
C SER A 110 15.88 -15.01 -10.41
N TYR A 111 15.12 -15.93 -11.00
CA TYR A 111 15.54 -16.69 -12.17
C TYR A 111 15.91 -15.81 -13.39
N LEU A 112 15.29 -14.63 -13.48
CA LEU A 112 15.51 -13.66 -14.55
C LEU A 112 16.56 -12.60 -14.20
N MET A 113 16.91 -12.48 -12.91
CA MET A 113 17.81 -11.44 -12.41
C MET A 113 19.30 -11.83 -12.43
N GLY A 114 19.59 -13.14 -12.50
CA GLY A 114 20.96 -13.69 -12.48
C GLY A 114 21.56 -13.80 -11.07
N ASP A 115 22.77 -14.37 -11.01
CA ASP A 115 23.45 -14.70 -9.75
C ASP A 115 23.89 -13.49 -8.92
N ASP A 116 23.93 -12.30 -9.52
CA ASP A 116 24.28 -11.03 -8.84
C ASP A 116 23.12 -10.45 -8.03
N PHE A 117 21.95 -11.07 -8.02
CA PHE A 117 20.79 -10.60 -7.30
C PHE A 117 20.72 -11.18 -5.88
N ASN A 118 20.72 -10.30 -4.90
CA ASN A 118 20.61 -10.63 -3.48
C ASN A 118 19.36 -10.01 -2.88
N PHE A 119 18.53 -10.86 -2.30
CA PHE A 119 17.30 -10.46 -1.59
C PHE A 119 17.38 -10.88 -0.12
N ASN A 120 17.00 -9.98 0.78
CA ASN A 120 16.96 -10.23 2.22
C ASN A 120 15.70 -9.66 2.86
N ILE A 121 15.13 -10.40 3.82
CA ILE A 121 14.10 -9.91 4.73
C ILE A 121 14.64 -10.03 6.15
N ASP A 122 14.59 -8.92 6.89
CA ASP A 122 15.07 -8.83 8.26
C ASP A 122 13.97 -8.23 9.15
N ILE A 123 13.40 -9.09 10.00
CA ILE A 123 12.33 -8.74 10.94
C ILE A 123 12.92 -8.73 12.35
N ALA A 124 12.77 -7.62 13.07
CA ALA A 124 13.22 -7.53 14.44
C ALA A 124 12.49 -8.56 15.33
N PRO A 125 13.18 -9.17 16.32
CA PRO A 125 12.60 -10.22 17.16
C PRO A 125 11.40 -9.78 18.01
N ASP A 126 11.24 -8.49 18.23
CA ASP A 126 10.14 -7.85 18.96
C ASP A 126 8.90 -7.57 18.09
N VAL A 127 8.95 -7.89 16.80
CA VAL A 127 7.83 -7.72 15.86
C VAL A 127 7.17 -9.06 15.57
N ASP A 128 5.93 -9.22 16.00
CA ASP A 128 5.07 -10.33 15.55
C ASP A 128 4.36 -9.98 14.26
N ALA A 129 4.92 -10.44 13.13
CA ALA A 129 4.38 -10.16 11.80
C ALA A 129 2.96 -10.71 11.56
N SER A 130 2.51 -11.70 12.35
CA SER A 130 1.17 -12.28 12.24
C SER A 130 0.10 -11.38 12.86
N SER A 131 0.48 -10.57 13.86
CA SER A 131 -0.42 -9.64 14.55
C SER A 131 -0.48 -8.25 13.91
N VAL A 132 0.53 -7.85 13.16
CA VAL A 132 0.62 -6.54 12.51
C VAL A 132 -0.19 -6.54 11.22
N ARG A 133 -1.11 -5.58 11.09
CA ARG A 133 -1.82 -5.32 9.83
C ARG A 133 -1.26 -4.09 9.13
N ILE A 134 -1.09 -4.17 7.82
CA ILE A 134 -0.56 -3.10 6.97
C ILE A 134 -1.50 -2.81 5.81
N PRO A 135 -1.41 -1.64 5.16
CA PRO A 135 -2.10 -1.40 3.88
C PRO A 135 -1.71 -2.46 2.86
N SER A 136 -2.72 -3.12 2.27
CA SER A 136 -2.49 -4.20 1.29
C SER A 136 -1.64 -3.75 0.12
N MET A 137 -0.83 -4.67 -0.38
CA MET A 137 0.02 -4.51 -1.57
C MET A 137 1.15 -3.47 -1.42
N PHE A 138 1.43 -2.95 -0.22
CA PHE A 138 2.50 -1.97 -0.03
C PHE A 138 3.89 -2.55 -0.35
N ILE A 139 4.25 -3.64 0.34
CA ILE A 139 5.56 -4.27 0.16
C ILE A 139 5.68 -4.84 -1.25
N GLN A 140 4.62 -5.46 -1.75
CA GLN A 140 4.56 -5.99 -3.11
C GLN A 140 4.84 -4.91 -4.15
N ILE A 141 4.11 -3.79 -4.13
CA ILE A 141 4.26 -2.71 -5.13
C ILE A 141 5.67 -2.11 -5.05
N MET A 142 6.21 -1.92 -3.84
CA MET A 142 7.57 -1.39 -3.68
C MET A 142 8.61 -2.37 -4.22
N THR A 143 8.50 -3.67 -3.89
CA THR A 143 9.36 -4.73 -4.39
C THR A 143 9.31 -4.85 -5.92
N GLU A 144 8.10 -4.84 -6.51
CA GLU A 144 7.94 -4.84 -7.96
C GLU A 144 8.61 -3.62 -8.63
N ASN A 145 8.43 -2.44 -8.06
CA ASN A 145 9.06 -1.23 -8.58
C ASN A 145 10.59 -1.33 -8.53
N SER A 146 11.16 -1.80 -7.43
CA SER A 146 12.60 -1.99 -7.30
C SER A 146 13.12 -3.00 -8.32
N ILE A 147 12.50 -4.16 -8.47
CA ILE A 147 12.93 -5.18 -9.45
C ILE A 147 12.80 -4.65 -10.87
N LYS A 148 11.62 -4.18 -11.28
CA LYS A 148 11.33 -3.82 -12.67
C LYS A 148 12.03 -2.55 -13.14
N HIS A 149 12.17 -1.56 -12.26
CA HIS A 149 12.62 -0.23 -12.66
C HIS A 149 14.00 0.15 -12.18
N ALA A 150 14.49 -0.48 -11.08
CA ALA A 150 15.77 -0.14 -10.51
C ALA A 150 16.84 -1.22 -10.76
N LEU A 151 16.48 -2.50 -10.61
CA LEU A 151 17.46 -3.57 -10.57
C LEU A 151 17.58 -4.38 -11.86
N ARG A 152 16.50 -4.52 -12.65
CA ARG A 152 16.50 -5.41 -13.83
C ARG A 152 17.63 -5.13 -14.81
N ASN A 153 17.87 -3.86 -15.11
CA ASN A 153 18.89 -3.40 -16.05
C ASN A 153 20.16 -2.87 -15.35
N LYS A 154 20.29 -3.07 -14.05
CA LYS A 154 21.47 -2.64 -13.30
C LYS A 154 22.62 -3.61 -13.53
N GLU A 155 23.80 -3.09 -13.82
CA GLU A 155 25.04 -3.85 -13.89
C GLU A 155 25.62 -4.11 -12.49
N GLY A 156 26.29 -5.25 -12.32
CA GLY A 156 26.91 -5.68 -11.06
C GLY A 156 25.89 -6.05 -9.99
N ILE A 157 26.31 -6.03 -8.74
CA ILE A 157 25.54 -6.53 -7.60
C ILE A 157 24.23 -5.76 -7.44
N LYS A 158 23.13 -6.50 -7.42
CA LYS A 158 21.76 -6.02 -7.24
C LYS A 158 21.29 -6.40 -5.84
N LEU A 159 20.98 -5.40 -5.03
CA LEU A 159 20.55 -5.59 -3.65
C LEU A 159 19.11 -5.10 -3.48
N LEU A 160 18.29 -5.96 -2.90
CA LEU A 160 16.95 -5.65 -2.45
C LEU A 160 16.77 -6.14 -1.02
N SER A 161 16.35 -5.28 -0.13
CA SER A 161 16.11 -5.66 1.27
C SER A 161 14.78 -5.12 1.78
N ILE A 162 14.14 -5.91 2.64
CA ILE A 162 12.97 -5.51 3.41
C ILE A 162 13.36 -5.60 4.87
N THR A 163 13.22 -4.49 5.60
CA THR A 163 13.46 -4.47 7.04
C THR A 163 12.19 -4.07 7.77
N VAL A 164 11.91 -4.76 8.88
CA VAL A 164 10.79 -4.46 9.76
C VAL A 164 11.31 -4.24 11.17
N ARG A 165 10.96 -3.11 11.74
CA ARG A 165 11.39 -2.69 13.09
C ARG A 165 10.20 -2.10 13.85
N HIS A 166 10.22 -2.23 15.17
CA HIS A 166 9.31 -1.50 16.04
C HIS A 166 10.03 -0.26 16.57
N GLU A 167 9.54 0.94 16.26
CA GLU A 167 10.17 2.22 16.59
C GLU A 167 9.11 3.18 17.17
N HIS A 168 9.25 3.60 18.42
CA HIS A 168 8.40 4.65 19.04
C HIS A 168 6.89 4.43 18.85
N ASN A 169 6.38 3.25 19.21
CA ASN A 169 4.98 2.86 19.04
C ASN A 169 4.51 2.81 17.57
N ASN A 170 5.42 2.50 16.67
CA ASN A 170 5.11 2.26 15.26
C ASN A 170 5.81 1.01 14.76
N THR A 171 5.14 0.22 13.95
CA THR A 171 5.83 -0.73 13.09
C THR A 171 6.32 0.02 11.85
N VAL A 172 7.63 -0.02 11.63
CA VAL A 172 8.31 0.65 10.51
C VAL A 172 8.81 -0.41 9.54
N ILE A 173 8.32 -0.34 8.31
CA ILE A 173 8.69 -1.24 7.22
C ILE A 173 9.46 -0.43 6.19
N ARG A 174 10.64 -0.92 5.79
CA ARG A 174 11.45 -0.30 4.75
C ARG A 174 11.73 -1.30 3.65
N VAL A 175 11.51 -0.88 2.41
CA VAL A 175 11.92 -1.61 1.21
C VAL A 175 13.02 -0.78 0.56
N THR A 176 14.21 -1.36 0.46
CA THR A 176 15.43 -0.65 0.03
C THR A 176 16.07 -1.38 -1.13
N ASP A 177 16.43 -0.65 -2.17
CA ASP A 177 17.22 -1.15 -3.29
C ASP A 177 18.50 -0.31 -3.52
N ASN A 178 19.48 -0.89 -4.21
CA ASN A 178 20.69 -0.21 -4.62
C ASN A 178 20.69 0.21 -6.11
N GLY A 179 19.52 0.51 -6.64
CA GLY A 179 19.35 0.96 -8.01
C GLY A 179 19.77 2.42 -8.24
N PRO A 180 19.46 2.96 -9.43
CA PRO A 180 19.82 4.34 -9.79
C PRO A 180 18.94 5.40 -9.11
N GLY A 181 17.99 4.97 -8.25
CA GLY A 181 16.99 5.86 -7.66
C GLY A 181 15.87 6.24 -8.64
N PHE A 182 15.17 7.32 -8.32
CA PHE A 182 14.02 7.77 -9.10
C PHE A 182 13.97 9.30 -9.24
N ASN A 183 13.24 9.75 -10.27
CA ASN A 183 12.89 11.16 -10.39
C ASN A 183 11.56 11.42 -9.66
N PRO A 184 11.52 12.30 -8.64
CA PRO A 184 10.31 12.57 -7.86
C PRO A 184 9.09 13.03 -8.67
N VAL A 185 9.33 13.72 -9.79
CA VAL A 185 8.26 14.23 -10.65
C VAL A 185 7.53 13.09 -11.36
N THR A 186 8.26 12.10 -11.88
CA THR A 186 7.69 10.97 -12.61
C THR A 186 7.06 9.92 -11.70
N LEU A 187 7.51 9.82 -10.44
CA LEU A 187 7.02 8.83 -9.49
C LEU A 187 5.54 9.05 -9.15
N ARG A 188 5.12 10.30 -8.98
CA ARG A 188 3.72 10.66 -8.61
C ARG A 188 2.69 10.23 -9.65
N CYS A 189 3.09 9.97 -10.88
CA CYS A 189 2.19 9.58 -11.97
C CYS A 189 2.01 8.06 -12.11
N LYS A 190 2.74 7.24 -11.32
CA LYS A 190 2.66 5.78 -11.43
C LYS A 190 1.42 5.21 -10.74
N THR A 191 0.75 4.28 -11.40
CA THR A 191 -0.51 3.66 -10.91
C THR A 191 -0.34 3.00 -9.54
N GLY A 192 0.75 2.27 -9.30
CA GLY A 192 1.00 1.60 -8.02
C GLY A 192 1.11 2.58 -6.84
N MET A 193 1.80 3.70 -7.02
CA MET A 193 1.93 4.75 -6.00
C MET A 193 0.57 5.39 -5.66
N ASN A 194 -0.28 5.57 -6.68
CA ASN A 194 -1.63 6.08 -6.47
C ASN A 194 -2.50 5.12 -5.66
N ILE A 195 -2.39 3.81 -5.90
CA ILE A 195 -3.11 2.77 -5.14
C ILE A 195 -2.72 2.85 -3.66
N ILE A 196 -1.41 2.84 -3.36
CA ILE A 196 -0.91 2.93 -1.98
C ILE A 196 -1.40 4.21 -1.30
N SER A 197 -1.24 5.36 -1.95
CA SER A 197 -1.63 6.66 -1.39
C SER A 197 -3.13 6.73 -1.11
N GLN A 198 -3.97 6.18 -2.00
CA GLN A 198 -5.42 6.14 -1.83
C GLN A 198 -5.82 5.17 -0.71
N THR A 199 -5.21 3.97 -0.65
CA THR A 199 -5.46 3.00 0.42
C THR A 199 -5.12 3.59 1.79
N ILE A 200 -3.93 4.20 1.93
CA ILE A 200 -3.52 4.86 3.17
C ILE A 200 -4.47 6.02 3.53
N ALA A 201 -4.89 6.80 2.56
CA ALA A 201 -5.83 7.89 2.80
C ALA A 201 -7.18 7.39 3.34
N VAL A 202 -7.73 6.28 2.79
CA VAL A 202 -8.97 5.65 3.28
C VAL A 202 -8.80 5.15 4.72
N ILE A 203 -7.73 4.40 4.99
CA ILE A 203 -7.44 3.89 6.34
C ILE A 203 -7.31 5.06 7.33
N ASN A 204 -6.60 6.11 6.94
CA ASN A 204 -6.37 7.27 7.76
C ASN A 204 -7.62 8.09 8.06
N LEU A 205 -8.70 7.97 7.28
CA LEU A 205 -9.96 8.66 7.57
C LEU A 205 -10.60 8.17 8.88
N HIS A 206 -10.46 6.87 9.18
CA HIS A 206 -11.11 6.23 10.33
C HIS A 206 -10.21 6.11 11.56
N ASN A 207 -8.95 6.50 11.47
CA ASN A 207 -7.99 6.39 12.55
C ASN A 207 -7.55 7.77 13.07
N LYS A 208 -7.30 7.88 14.39
CA LYS A 208 -6.72 9.07 15.02
C LYS A 208 -5.24 9.20 14.65
N ASP A 209 -4.51 8.14 14.87
CA ASP A 209 -3.11 8.04 14.50
C ASP A 209 -3.00 7.64 13.03
N LYS A 210 -2.05 8.26 12.32
CA LYS A 210 -2.03 8.20 10.85
C LYS A 210 -0.86 7.36 10.37
N ILE A 211 -1.16 6.40 9.50
CA ILE A 211 -0.15 5.72 8.70
C ILE A 211 0.55 6.76 7.83
N ARG A 212 1.87 6.69 7.78
CA ARG A 212 2.71 7.58 6.96
C ARG A 212 3.51 6.74 5.98
N PHE A 213 3.57 7.20 4.75
CA PHE A 213 4.37 6.64 3.69
C PHE A 213 5.30 7.71 3.15
N ASP A 214 6.56 7.35 3.00
CA ASP A 214 7.60 8.17 2.41
C ASP A 214 8.45 7.34 1.44
N ILE A 215 9.01 8.00 0.43
CA ILE A 215 9.96 7.38 -0.50
C ILE A 215 11.02 8.41 -0.88
N HIS A 216 12.28 8.03 -0.78
CA HIS A 216 13.39 8.91 -1.06
C HIS A 216 14.58 8.18 -1.68
N ASN A 217 15.42 8.92 -2.37
CA ASN A 217 16.69 8.43 -2.88
C ASN A 217 17.72 8.38 -1.75
N ILE A 218 18.50 7.31 -1.72
CA ILE A 218 19.65 7.16 -0.85
C ILE A 218 20.85 7.75 -1.57
N TYR A 219 21.57 8.64 -0.89
CA TYR A 219 22.76 9.29 -1.44
C TYR A 219 24.04 8.72 -0.82
N SER A 220 25.15 8.86 -1.56
CA SER A 220 26.49 8.61 -1.03
C SER A 220 26.80 9.58 0.10
N SER A 221 27.83 9.28 0.91
CA SER A 221 28.24 10.09 2.07
C SER A 221 28.62 11.54 1.71
N ASP A 222 29.05 11.78 0.47
CA ASP A 222 29.33 13.11 -0.08
C ASP A 222 28.09 13.82 -0.67
N GLY A 223 26.92 13.16 -0.66
CA GLY A 223 25.65 13.69 -1.17
C GLY A 223 25.55 13.83 -2.69
N LYS A 224 26.55 13.40 -3.46
CA LYS A 224 26.64 13.66 -4.90
C LYS A 224 26.05 12.58 -5.78
N GLN A 225 26.07 11.32 -5.32
CA GLN A 225 25.60 10.19 -6.11
C GLN A 225 24.42 9.51 -5.44
N ILE A 226 23.43 9.13 -6.23
CA ILE A 226 22.36 8.27 -5.77
C ILE A 226 22.90 6.84 -5.69
N LYS A 227 22.68 6.18 -4.56
CA LYS A 227 23.11 4.80 -4.26
C LYS A 227 21.96 3.83 -4.18
N GLY A 228 20.72 4.31 -4.29
CA GLY A 228 19.53 3.48 -4.20
C GLY A 228 18.28 4.29 -3.90
N CYS A 229 17.24 3.55 -3.54
CA CYS A 229 15.97 4.09 -3.12
C CYS A 229 15.51 3.40 -1.83
N GLU A 230 14.86 4.13 -0.95
CA GLU A 230 14.15 3.58 0.20
C GLU A 230 12.69 4.03 0.18
N ALA A 231 11.78 3.06 0.28
CA ALA A 231 10.37 3.28 0.54
C ALA A 231 10.06 2.87 1.98
N MET A 232 9.48 3.77 2.77
CA MET A 232 9.23 3.58 4.19
C MET A 232 7.76 3.75 4.52
N LEU A 233 7.19 2.75 5.22
CA LEU A 233 5.86 2.79 5.79
C LEU A 233 5.97 2.80 7.31
N LYS A 234 5.30 3.75 7.96
CA LYS A 234 5.12 3.80 9.42
C LYS A 234 3.67 3.55 9.76
N VAL A 235 3.42 2.47 10.46
CA VAL A 235 2.09 2.06 10.93
C VAL A 235 2.06 2.21 12.45
N PRO A 236 1.31 3.19 13.00
CA PRO A 236 1.18 3.34 14.44
C PRO A 236 0.49 2.14 15.09
N ASP A 237 0.88 1.81 16.31
CA ASP A 237 0.22 0.77 17.08
C ASP A 237 -1.25 1.12 17.32
N GLY A 238 -2.13 0.12 17.23
CA GLY A 238 -3.56 0.31 17.44
C GLY A 238 -4.32 0.93 16.26
N VAL A 239 -3.68 1.19 15.12
CA VAL A 239 -4.38 1.56 13.89
C VAL A 239 -5.27 0.41 13.44
N LYS A 240 -6.55 0.70 13.20
CA LYS A 240 -7.54 -0.26 12.68
C LYS A 240 -7.53 -0.22 11.16
N ILE A 241 -7.24 -1.37 10.57
CA ILE A 241 -7.26 -1.57 9.11
C ILE A 241 -8.26 -2.70 8.85
N GLU A 242 -9.46 -2.32 8.47
CA GLU A 242 -10.59 -3.23 8.17
C GLU A 242 -10.80 -3.32 6.66
#